data_7f3a31b55680d16ebf8c18d986c91aa8
#
_entry.id   7f3a31b55680d16ebf8c18d986c91aa8
#
_cell.length_a   1.000
_cell.length_b   1.000
_cell.length_c   1.000
_cell.angle_alpha   90.00
_cell.angle_beta   90.00
_cell.angle_gamma   90.00
#
_symmetry.space_group_name_H-M   'P 1'
#
loop_
_entity.id
_entity.type
_entity.pdbx_description
1 polymer ?
#
loop_
_entity_poly.entity_id
_entity_poly.type
_entity_poly.pdbx_seq_one_letter_code
_entity_poly.pdbx_strand_id
1 'polypeptide(L)'
;MDATGGGNYDAKPYLPGSHAVKWFEDGEPTTLVDDYYSSRTLVDKMIDYVDASDPEQPFFAYLSLQAAHMPIQAPLDYVDRYNGAFDDGWDVKRQERLQRTIDRGLVPPTTTLAPAPAVHRAWDDLSAEEKAVAAREMQVNAGMMEAADFHIGRLLDHLEATGQLENTIVMVLSDNGAESGKTSFDGLANLGLDAIKLIEGFDTSFENLGQRRSLTAVGPEWASVLSAPFDLYKFYGSEGGLRVPMVIAGPGIAASGVEHAPVHVADLVPTMLDAAGVPYDPAQFYGHSALPMLSGRTDTTYNDNESFAFEVSGNAALYRGQWKITRNTPPRGDAEWRLYDLSVDPGETTDLSAANPALFEDMLAEYRAYTENVGVFEVGPDDYAITALNKNLMTKVIHKYWPHMLVFLLAVGGALFFAFKMGRTALRRRAS
;
A
#
# COMPACT_ATOMS: atom_id res chain seq x y z
N MET A 1 -7.02 14.87 9.95
CA MET A 1 -7.99 14.60 8.84
C MET A 1 -8.08 13.09 8.70
N ASP A 2 -9.25 12.49 8.88
CA ASP A 2 -9.42 11.04 8.71
C ASP A 2 -9.64 10.76 7.23
N ALA A 3 -8.57 10.35 6.56
CA ALA A 3 -8.57 10.07 5.13
C ALA A 3 -8.84 8.59 4.80
N THR A 4 -8.96 7.73 5.81
CA THR A 4 -9.14 6.30 5.60
C THR A 4 -10.57 5.99 5.13
N GLY A 5 -10.71 5.62 3.88
CA GLY A 5 -11.97 5.12 3.32
C GLY A 5 -12.68 6.03 2.33
N GLY A 6 -12.16 7.24 2.06
CA GLY A 6 -12.66 8.14 1.00
C GLY A 6 -11.94 7.94 -0.34
N GLY A 7 -12.58 8.39 -1.42
CA GLY A 7 -11.94 8.49 -2.74
C GLY A 7 -11.04 9.72 -2.84
N ASN A 8 -10.21 9.76 -3.89
CA ASN A 8 -9.34 10.91 -4.14
C ASN A 8 -10.08 12.16 -4.65
N TYR A 9 -11.33 12.00 -5.07
CA TYR A 9 -12.18 13.08 -5.60
C TYR A 9 -13.40 13.41 -4.73
N ASP A 10 -13.68 12.61 -3.69
CA ASP A 10 -14.84 12.83 -2.84
C ASP A 10 -14.74 12.06 -1.51
N ALA A 11 -15.69 12.31 -0.60
CA ALA A 11 -15.79 11.62 0.68
C ALA A 11 -16.52 10.27 0.58
N LYS A 12 -16.73 9.73 -0.62
CA LYS A 12 -17.44 8.47 -0.79
C LYS A 12 -16.60 7.30 -0.29
N PRO A 13 -17.14 6.46 0.60
CA PRO A 13 -16.41 5.29 1.06
C PRO A 13 -16.22 4.29 -0.08
N TYR A 14 -15.00 3.79 -0.24
CA TYR A 14 -14.66 2.78 -1.24
C TYR A 14 -14.86 1.34 -0.73
N LEU A 15 -14.83 1.14 0.59
CA LEU A 15 -15.11 -0.17 1.16
C LEU A 15 -16.63 -0.40 1.26
N PRO A 16 -17.17 -1.44 0.62
CA PRO A 16 -18.57 -1.79 0.71
C PRO A 16 -19.01 -1.95 2.18
N GLY A 17 -20.16 -1.39 2.51
CA GLY A 17 -20.68 -1.46 3.88
C GLY A 17 -20.14 -0.42 4.86
N SER A 18 -19.18 0.39 4.46
CA SER A 18 -18.66 1.49 5.28
C SER A 18 -19.60 2.70 5.32
N HIS A 19 -19.47 3.51 6.39
CA HIS A 19 -20.17 4.78 6.51
C HIS A 19 -19.46 5.87 5.70
N ALA A 20 -20.15 6.99 5.44
CA ALA A 20 -19.57 8.16 4.80
C ALA A 20 -18.34 8.65 5.61
N VAL A 21 -17.28 9.00 4.90
CA VAL A 21 -16.05 9.54 5.51
C VAL A 21 -16.36 10.90 6.08
N LYS A 22 -15.93 11.13 7.32
CA LYS A 22 -16.03 12.42 7.99
C LYS A 22 -14.71 13.17 7.82
N TRP A 23 -14.81 14.44 7.52
CA TRP A 23 -13.68 15.35 7.39
C TRP A 23 -13.69 16.35 8.53
N PHE A 24 -12.49 16.67 9.01
CA PHE A 24 -12.29 17.62 10.09
C PHE A 24 -11.20 18.62 9.67
N GLU A 25 -11.40 19.87 10.03
CA GLU A 25 -10.42 20.95 9.91
C GLU A 25 -10.36 21.66 11.25
N ASP A 26 -9.16 21.81 11.82
CA ASP A 26 -8.93 22.40 13.14
C ASP A 26 -9.76 21.76 14.29
N GLY A 27 -10.01 20.45 14.17
CA GLY A 27 -10.80 19.69 15.13
C GLY A 27 -12.31 19.77 14.93
N GLU A 28 -12.80 20.60 14.00
CA GLU A 28 -14.22 20.77 13.71
C GLU A 28 -14.64 20.02 12.44
N PRO A 29 -15.87 19.49 12.37
CA PRO A 29 -16.36 18.86 11.17
C PRO A 29 -16.40 19.84 9.98
N THR A 30 -15.91 19.39 8.84
CA THR A 30 -15.88 20.19 7.60
C THR A 30 -16.42 19.41 6.40
N THR A 31 -16.62 20.08 5.28
CA THR A 31 -17.01 19.50 4.00
C THR A 31 -15.92 19.73 2.96
N LEU A 32 -15.77 18.76 2.05
CA LEU A 32 -14.84 18.91 0.94
C LEU A 32 -15.29 20.03 -0.02
N VAL A 33 -14.31 20.69 -0.62
CA VAL A 33 -14.56 21.65 -1.71
C VAL A 33 -15.11 20.95 -2.96
N ASP A 34 -15.87 21.64 -3.79
CA ASP A 34 -16.57 21.04 -4.93
C ASP A 34 -15.62 20.38 -5.94
N ASP A 35 -14.45 20.98 -6.15
CA ASP A 35 -13.40 20.49 -7.07
C ASP A 35 -12.28 19.73 -6.33
N TYR A 36 -12.61 19.10 -5.20
CA TYR A 36 -11.66 18.34 -4.41
C TYR A 36 -10.89 17.29 -5.23
N TYR A 37 -9.56 17.34 -5.11
CA TYR A 37 -8.63 16.27 -5.45
C TYR A 37 -7.59 16.16 -4.35
N SER A 38 -7.46 14.97 -3.73
CA SER A 38 -6.75 14.80 -2.46
C SER A 38 -5.34 15.39 -2.46
N SER A 39 -4.48 15.01 -3.41
CA SER A 39 -3.08 15.48 -3.45
C SER A 39 -2.98 17.00 -3.58
N ARG A 40 -3.83 17.62 -4.42
CA ARG A 40 -3.88 19.07 -4.57
C ARG A 40 -4.37 19.76 -3.29
N THR A 41 -5.55 19.35 -2.83
CA THR A 41 -6.23 20.05 -1.73
C THR A 41 -5.46 19.94 -0.42
N LEU A 42 -4.84 18.77 -0.14
CA LEU A 42 -4.03 18.58 1.06
C LEU A 42 -2.77 19.44 1.02
N VAL A 43 -2.14 19.59 -0.14
CA VAL A 43 -0.99 20.49 -0.32
C VAL A 43 -1.41 21.95 -0.20
N ASP A 44 -2.52 22.35 -0.82
CA ASP A 44 -3.04 23.74 -0.68
C ASP A 44 -3.27 24.09 0.79
N LYS A 45 -3.92 23.17 1.55
CA LYS A 45 -4.12 23.36 2.99
C LYS A 45 -2.82 23.40 3.79
N MET A 46 -1.81 22.60 3.40
CA MET A 46 -0.51 22.63 4.07
C MET A 46 0.18 23.98 3.84
N ILE A 47 0.12 24.51 2.63
CA ILE A 47 0.64 25.84 2.31
C ILE A 47 -0.09 26.92 3.15
N ASP A 48 -1.44 26.88 3.20
CA ASP A 48 -2.24 27.79 4.03
C ASP A 48 -1.82 27.76 5.51
N TYR A 49 -1.58 26.57 6.08
CA TYR A 49 -1.16 26.40 7.47
C TYR A 49 0.27 26.90 7.71
N VAL A 50 1.19 26.69 6.77
CA VAL A 50 2.55 27.23 6.87
C VAL A 50 2.52 28.75 6.83
N ASP A 51 1.72 29.35 5.93
CA ASP A 51 1.57 30.82 5.83
C ASP A 51 0.92 31.44 7.08
N ALA A 52 -0.01 30.71 7.70
CA ALA A 52 -0.66 31.17 8.94
C ALA A 52 0.20 30.99 10.19
N SER A 53 1.31 30.25 10.13
CA SER A 53 2.20 30.06 11.26
C SER A 53 3.06 31.30 11.55
N ASP A 54 3.52 31.43 12.78
CA ASP A 54 4.45 32.50 13.16
C ASP A 54 5.81 32.25 12.48
N PRO A 55 6.30 33.16 11.59
CA PRO A 55 7.55 32.94 10.88
C PRO A 55 8.81 32.87 11.76
N GLU A 56 8.71 33.36 13.01
CA GLU A 56 9.80 33.29 13.99
C GLU A 56 9.84 31.95 14.76
N GLN A 57 8.84 31.09 14.56
CA GLN A 57 8.76 29.77 15.21
C GLN A 57 8.95 28.64 14.21
N PRO A 58 9.71 27.59 14.58
CA PRO A 58 9.80 26.40 13.75
C PRO A 58 8.46 25.69 13.69
N PHE A 59 8.13 25.10 12.55
CA PHE A 59 6.95 24.28 12.39
C PHE A 59 7.32 22.79 12.24
N PHE A 60 6.39 21.93 12.61
CA PHE A 60 6.36 20.51 12.22
C PHE A 60 5.13 20.26 11.35
N ALA A 61 5.34 19.79 10.13
CA ALA A 61 4.29 19.51 9.18
C ALA A 61 4.27 18.01 8.80
N TYR A 62 3.12 17.36 8.92
CA TYR A 62 2.88 15.99 8.51
C TYR A 62 1.83 15.96 7.40
N LEU A 63 2.27 15.79 6.15
CA LEU A 63 1.41 15.74 4.98
C LEU A 63 1.10 14.27 4.63
N SER A 64 -0.06 13.78 5.03
CA SER A 64 -0.52 12.42 4.75
C SER A 64 -1.31 12.39 3.43
N LEU A 65 -0.65 12.00 2.34
CA LEU A 65 -1.29 11.87 1.04
C LEU A 65 -2.06 10.53 0.93
N GLN A 66 -3.20 10.54 0.21
CA GLN A 66 -3.93 9.32 -0.11
C GLN A 66 -3.32 8.53 -1.28
N ALA A 67 -2.50 9.18 -2.11
CA ALA A 67 -1.76 8.51 -3.18
C ALA A 67 -0.66 7.59 -2.59
N ALA A 68 -0.52 6.33 -3.05
CA ALA A 68 -1.25 5.68 -4.16
C ALA A 68 -2.25 4.61 -3.67
N HIS A 69 -2.96 4.86 -2.55
CA HIS A 69 -3.94 3.91 -2.01
C HIS A 69 -5.18 3.82 -2.91
N MET A 70 -5.81 2.63 -2.93
CA MET A 70 -7.11 2.47 -3.60
C MET A 70 -8.21 3.33 -2.93
N PRO A 71 -9.23 3.81 -3.69
CA PRO A 71 -9.34 3.71 -5.13
C PRO A 71 -8.29 4.58 -5.83
N ILE A 72 -7.59 3.99 -6.79
CA ILE A 72 -6.64 4.78 -7.58
C ILE A 72 -7.42 5.71 -8.51
N GLN A 73 -7.13 7.00 -8.40
CA GLN A 73 -7.84 8.06 -9.12
C GLN A 73 -6.87 9.21 -9.38
N ALA A 74 -6.84 9.73 -10.61
CA ALA A 74 -5.97 10.84 -10.99
C ALA A 74 -6.59 11.70 -12.10
N PRO A 75 -6.24 12.99 -12.21
CA PRO A 75 -6.63 13.82 -13.33
C PRO A 75 -6.11 13.23 -14.66
N LEU A 76 -6.95 13.31 -15.70
CA LEU A 76 -6.64 12.73 -17.01
C LEU A 76 -5.33 13.25 -17.60
N ASP A 77 -5.02 14.53 -17.39
CA ASP A 77 -3.79 15.15 -17.88
C ASP A 77 -2.51 14.42 -17.41
N TYR A 78 -2.55 13.80 -16.24
CA TYR A 78 -1.45 12.96 -15.74
C TYR A 78 -1.56 11.53 -16.25
N VAL A 79 -2.76 10.96 -16.25
CA VAL A 79 -2.98 9.56 -16.68
C VAL A 79 -2.61 9.36 -18.15
N ASP A 80 -2.98 10.30 -19.02
CA ASP A 80 -2.79 10.20 -20.47
C ASP A 80 -1.32 10.29 -20.92
N ARG A 81 -0.43 10.77 -20.05
CA ARG A 81 1.03 10.73 -20.28
C ARG A 81 1.58 9.31 -20.32
N TYR A 82 0.87 8.37 -19.74
CA TYR A 82 1.24 6.96 -19.65
C TYR A 82 0.52 6.07 -20.67
N ASN A 83 -0.16 6.65 -21.67
CA ASN A 83 -0.82 5.87 -22.71
C ASN A 83 0.16 4.94 -23.43
N GLY A 84 -0.16 3.63 -23.44
CA GLY A 84 0.68 2.58 -24.04
C GLY A 84 1.87 2.13 -23.18
N ALA A 85 2.16 2.78 -22.05
CA ALA A 85 3.34 2.48 -21.23
C ALA A 85 3.29 1.10 -20.54
N PHE A 86 2.11 0.50 -20.43
CA PHE A 86 1.87 -0.75 -19.71
C PHE A 86 1.22 -1.84 -20.56
N ASP A 87 1.17 -1.67 -21.88
CA ASP A 87 0.50 -2.60 -22.81
C ASP A 87 1.25 -3.92 -22.96
N ASP A 88 2.54 -3.95 -22.64
CA ASP A 88 3.40 -5.14 -22.63
C ASP A 88 3.27 -5.98 -21.33
N GLY A 89 2.55 -5.46 -20.34
CA GLY A 89 2.09 -6.19 -19.18
C GLY A 89 3.09 -6.35 -18.04
N TRP A 90 2.60 -6.95 -16.96
CA TRP A 90 3.33 -7.05 -15.69
C TRP A 90 4.54 -7.99 -15.73
N ASP A 91 4.54 -9.03 -16.56
CA ASP A 91 5.68 -9.96 -16.63
C ASP A 91 6.92 -9.25 -17.20
N VAL A 92 6.73 -8.43 -18.25
CA VAL A 92 7.78 -7.59 -18.81
C VAL A 92 8.19 -6.48 -17.84
N LYS A 93 7.21 -5.77 -17.25
CA LYS A 93 7.48 -4.64 -16.35
C LYS A 93 8.20 -5.03 -15.07
N ARG A 94 8.00 -6.24 -14.56
CA ARG A 94 8.78 -6.76 -13.42
C ARG A 94 10.26 -6.87 -13.75
N GLN A 95 10.60 -7.38 -14.93
CA GLN A 95 11.97 -7.50 -15.38
C GLN A 95 12.63 -6.12 -15.65
N GLU A 96 11.90 -5.22 -16.30
CA GLU A 96 12.37 -3.84 -16.50
C GLU A 96 12.64 -3.13 -15.18
N ARG A 97 11.77 -3.34 -14.17
CA ARG A 97 11.95 -2.72 -12.86
C ARG A 97 13.16 -3.29 -12.12
N LEU A 98 13.38 -4.61 -12.14
CA LEU A 98 14.61 -5.22 -11.62
C LEU A 98 15.84 -4.55 -12.25
N GLN A 99 15.90 -4.47 -13.59
CA GLN A 99 17.04 -3.88 -14.26
C GLN A 99 17.25 -2.41 -13.85
N ARG A 100 16.16 -1.61 -13.78
CA ARG A 100 16.24 -0.21 -13.35
C ARG A 100 16.70 -0.04 -11.91
N THR A 101 16.31 -0.95 -10.99
CA THR A 101 16.79 -0.90 -9.60
C THR A 101 18.26 -1.26 -9.48
N ILE A 102 18.76 -2.20 -10.29
CA ILE A 102 20.19 -2.52 -10.40
C ILE A 102 20.96 -1.33 -10.98
N ASP A 103 20.51 -0.78 -12.12
CA ASP A 103 21.19 0.34 -12.81
C ASP A 103 21.31 1.59 -11.94
N ARG A 104 20.36 1.78 -11.01
CA ARG A 104 20.36 2.89 -10.04
C ARG A 104 21.12 2.56 -8.75
N GLY A 105 21.69 1.37 -8.63
CA GLY A 105 22.39 0.94 -7.43
C GLY A 105 21.49 0.75 -6.20
N LEU A 106 20.18 0.58 -6.37
CA LEU A 106 19.25 0.36 -5.27
C LEU A 106 19.29 -1.06 -4.70
N VAL A 107 19.76 -2.01 -5.48
CA VAL A 107 19.99 -3.41 -5.11
C VAL A 107 21.29 -3.92 -5.72
N PRO A 108 21.92 -4.97 -5.17
CA PRO A 108 23.12 -5.58 -5.75
C PRO A 108 22.89 -6.03 -7.21
N PRO A 109 23.91 -5.98 -8.06
CA PRO A 109 23.80 -6.43 -9.47
C PRO A 109 23.49 -7.92 -9.62
N THR A 110 23.71 -8.71 -8.58
CA THR A 110 23.42 -10.14 -8.51
C THR A 110 21.97 -10.45 -8.10
N THR A 111 21.19 -9.44 -7.77
CA THR A 111 19.79 -9.61 -7.32
C THR A 111 18.98 -10.36 -8.36
N THR A 112 18.29 -11.39 -7.92
CA THR A 112 17.31 -12.13 -8.71
C THR A 112 15.90 -11.64 -8.39
N LEU A 113 15.04 -11.65 -9.41
CA LEU A 113 13.64 -11.29 -9.22
C LEU A 113 12.92 -12.35 -8.38
N ALA A 114 12.24 -11.92 -7.33
CA ALA A 114 11.37 -12.80 -6.56
C ALA A 114 10.37 -13.54 -7.48
N PRO A 115 10.02 -14.81 -7.19
CA PRO A 115 8.99 -15.52 -7.96
C PRO A 115 7.67 -14.75 -7.96
N ALA A 116 6.93 -14.81 -9.07
CA ALA A 116 5.55 -14.31 -9.07
C ALA A 116 4.71 -15.17 -8.11
N PRO A 117 3.88 -14.57 -7.24
CA PRO A 117 2.98 -15.34 -6.38
C PRO A 117 2.11 -16.31 -7.20
N ALA A 118 1.89 -17.53 -6.68
CA ALA A 118 1.22 -18.63 -7.39
C ALA A 118 -0.19 -18.32 -7.95
N VAL A 119 -0.82 -17.26 -7.46
CA VAL A 119 -2.14 -16.81 -7.91
C VAL A 119 -2.09 -15.73 -9.00
N HIS A 120 -0.90 -15.34 -9.45
CA HIS A 120 -0.77 -14.44 -10.57
C HIS A 120 -1.16 -15.14 -11.86
N ARG A 121 -2.02 -14.49 -12.64
CA ARG A 121 -2.26 -14.86 -14.03
C ARG A 121 -1.13 -14.34 -14.90
N ALA A 122 -0.63 -15.15 -15.83
CA ALA A 122 0.30 -14.66 -16.84
C ALA A 122 -0.41 -13.60 -17.71
N TRP A 123 0.32 -12.56 -18.10
CA TRP A 123 -0.25 -11.51 -18.95
C TRP A 123 -0.85 -12.06 -20.25
N ASP A 124 -0.19 -13.06 -20.84
CA ASP A 124 -0.62 -13.66 -22.10
C ASP A 124 -1.92 -14.47 -22.00
N ASP A 125 -2.32 -14.88 -20.79
CA ASP A 125 -3.57 -15.59 -20.55
C ASP A 125 -4.79 -14.66 -20.47
N LEU A 126 -4.57 -13.33 -20.51
CA LEU A 126 -5.64 -12.33 -20.47
C LEU A 126 -6.24 -12.12 -21.86
N SER A 127 -7.55 -11.92 -21.93
CA SER A 127 -8.23 -11.39 -23.12
C SER A 127 -7.76 -9.96 -23.44
N ALA A 128 -8.01 -9.51 -24.66
CA ALA A 128 -7.67 -8.14 -25.07
C ALA A 128 -8.36 -7.08 -24.22
N GLU A 129 -9.59 -7.33 -23.77
CA GLU A 129 -10.35 -6.44 -22.89
C GLU A 129 -9.74 -6.40 -21.49
N GLU A 130 -9.41 -7.55 -20.90
CA GLU A 130 -8.73 -7.62 -19.60
C GLU A 130 -7.38 -6.91 -19.63
N LYS A 131 -6.59 -7.08 -20.69
CA LYS A 131 -5.31 -6.39 -20.89
C LYS A 131 -5.50 -4.88 -20.94
N ALA A 132 -6.50 -4.40 -21.68
CA ALA A 132 -6.79 -2.97 -21.75
C ALA A 132 -7.16 -2.38 -20.38
N VAL A 133 -8.01 -3.06 -19.62
CA VAL A 133 -8.39 -2.64 -18.26
C VAL A 133 -7.17 -2.63 -17.34
N ALA A 134 -6.40 -3.70 -17.30
CA ALA A 134 -5.22 -3.82 -16.45
C ALA A 134 -4.15 -2.77 -16.80
N ALA A 135 -3.89 -2.51 -18.07
CA ALA A 135 -2.98 -1.46 -18.50
C ALA A 135 -3.49 -0.07 -18.07
N ARG A 136 -4.81 0.19 -18.22
CA ARG A 136 -5.42 1.45 -17.78
C ARG A 136 -5.33 1.65 -16.27
N GLU A 137 -5.55 0.61 -15.47
CA GLU A 137 -5.37 0.67 -14.01
C GLU A 137 -3.96 1.11 -13.64
N MET A 138 -2.93 0.55 -14.29
CA MET A 138 -1.56 0.95 -14.00
C MET A 138 -1.21 2.35 -14.53
N GLN A 139 -1.79 2.79 -15.66
CA GLN A 139 -1.69 4.18 -16.12
C GLN A 139 -2.25 5.16 -15.10
N VAL A 140 -3.41 4.84 -14.50
CA VAL A 140 -4.03 5.66 -13.45
C VAL A 140 -3.14 5.73 -12.22
N ASN A 141 -2.56 4.60 -11.79
CA ASN A 141 -1.63 4.57 -10.66
C ASN A 141 -0.40 5.46 -10.92
N ALA A 142 0.20 5.36 -12.11
CA ALA A 142 1.34 6.19 -12.50
C ALA A 142 0.97 7.68 -12.54
N GLY A 143 -0.17 8.03 -13.13
CA GLY A 143 -0.66 9.40 -13.15
C GLY A 143 -0.99 9.95 -11.77
N MET A 144 -1.47 9.10 -10.85
CA MET A 144 -1.73 9.47 -9.46
C MET A 144 -0.43 9.79 -8.70
N MET A 145 0.63 9.00 -8.92
CA MET A 145 1.94 9.27 -8.34
C MET A 145 2.57 10.54 -8.90
N GLU A 146 2.49 10.77 -10.21
CA GLU A 146 2.99 12.00 -10.84
C GLU A 146 2.24 13.24 -10.35
N ALA A 147 0.91 13.15 -10.18
CA ALA A 147 0.12 14.24 -9.62
C ALA A 147 0.52 14.54 -8.16
N ALA A 148 0.80 13.51 -7.35
CA ALA A 148 1.29 13.69 -5.98
C ALA A 148 2.66 14.38 -5.97
N ASP A 149 3.60 13.91 -6.79
CA ASP A 149 4.93 14.50 -6.94
C ASP A 149 4.87 15.98 -7.37
N PHE A 150 4.05 16.30 -8.36
CA PHE A 150 3.82 17.68 -8.80
C PHE A 150 3.33 18.59 -7.66
N HIS A 151 2.37 18.10 -6.87
CA HIS A 151 1.82 18.91 -5.78
C HIS A 151 2.80 19.02 -4.60
N ILE A 152 3.60 17.99 -4.29
CA ILE A 152 4.72 18.10 -3.35
C ILE A 152 5.71 19.17 -3.84
N GLY A 153 6.05 19.17 -5.13
CA GLY A 153 6.89 20.20 -5.74
C GLY A 153 6.37 21.63 -5.48
N ARG A 154 5.05 21.84 -5.59
CA ARG A 154 4.43 23.15 -5.27
C ARG A 154 4.65 23.59 -3.82
N LEU A 155 4.61 22.66 -2.87
CA LEU A 155 4.93 22.96 -1.47
C LEU A 155 6.41 23.35 -1.32
N LEU A 156 7.32 22.62 -1.96
CA LEU A 156 8.75 22.94 -1.94
C LEU A 156 9.05 24.29 -2.59
N ASP A 157 8.45 24.60 -3.76
CA ASP A 157 8.56 25.89 -4.43
C ASP A 157 8.07 27.05 -3.54
N HIS A 158 6.99 26.80 -2.79
CA HIS A 158 6.47 27.79 -1.83
C HIS A 158 7.43 28.03 -0.67
N LEU A 159 7.98 26.96 -0.08
CA LEU A 159 8.99 27.08 0.99
C LEU A 159 10.26 27.78 0.50
N GLU A 160 10.67 27.54 -0.75
CA GLU A 160 11.80 28.23 -1.37
C GLU A 160 11.48 29.73 -1.55
N ALA A 161 10.33 30.06 -2.12
CA ALA A 161 9.90 31.43 -2.36
C ALA A 161 9.75 32.27 -1.07
N THR A 162 9.41 31.60 0.04
CA THR A 162 9.32 32.23 1.37
C THR A 162 10.62 32.20 2.17
N GLY A 163 11.70 31.61 1.61
CA GLY A 163 13.01 31.51 2.25
C GLY A 163 13.08 30.49 3.40
N GLN A 164 12.12 29.59 3.49
CA GLN A 164 12.03 28.60 4.58
C GLN A 164 12.70 27.27 4.22
N LEU A 165 12.83 26.95 2.92
CA LEU A 165 13.32 25.63 2.46
C LEU A 165 14.76 25.35 2.92
N GLU A 166 15.64 26.35 2.94
CA GLU A 166 17.04 26.19 3.35
C GLU A 166 17.19 25.78 4.82
N ASN A 167 16.17 26.03 5.65
CA ASN A 167 16.13 25.65 7.07
C ASN A 167 15.07 24.56 7.37
N THR A 168 14.64 23.82 6.35
CA THR A 168 13.62 22.76 6.49
C THR A 168 14.20 21.42 6.09
N ILE A 169 14.09 20.41 6.96
CA ILE A 169 14.34 19.02 6.59
C ILE A 169 13.05 18.46 6.01
N VAL A 170 13.13 17.95 4.78
CA VAL A 170 12.02 17.31 4.06
C VAL A 170 12.25 15.80 4.05
N MET A 171 11.23 15.05 4.50
CA MET A 171 11.22 13.59 4.46
C MET A 171 10.01 13.13 3.63
N VAL A 172 10.25 12.34 2.59
CA VAL A 172 9.20 11.74 1.75
C VAL A 172 9.37 10.24 1.77
N LEU A 173 8.34 9.50 2.15
CA LEU A 173 8.38 8.04 2.23
C LEU A 173 7.01 7.43 1.91
N SER A 174 7.01 6.15 1.56
CA SER A 174 5.80 5.32 1.60
C SER A 174 5.64 4.70 2.98
N ASP A 175 4.41 4.52 3.44
CA ASP A 175 4.08 3.91 4.74
C ASP A 175 4.15 2.38 4.72
N ASN A 176 3.99 1.76 3.56
CA ASN A 176 4.05 0.30 3.35
C ASN A 176 4.32 -0.02 1.87
N GLY A 177 4.56 -1.30 1.58
CA GLY A 177 4.68 -1.79 0.22
C GLY A 177 3.41 -1.63 -0.60
N ALA A 178 3.47 -1.97 -1.88
CA ALA A 178 2.41 -1.73 -2.85
C ALA A 178 1.06 -2.33 -2.43
N GLU A 179 -0.03 -1.59 -2.63
CA GLU A 179 -1.40 -2.06 -2.37
C GLU A 179 -1.82 -3.09 -3.42
N SER A 180 -2.28 -4.26 -2.97
CA SER A 180 -2.67 -5.39 -3.83
C SER A 180 -4.18 -5.62 -3.93
N GLY A 181 -4.99 -4.68 -3.47
CA GLY A 181 -6.44 -4.78 -3.50
C GLY A 181 -6.97 -5.03 -4.91
N LYS A 182 -8.03 -5.84 -5.01
CA LYS A 182 -8.78 -6.08 -6.25
C LYS A 182 -10.18 -5.49 -6.16
N THR A 183 -10.63 -4.91 -7.25
CA THR A 183 -12.00 -4.41 -7.41
C THR A 183 -12.81 -5.22 -8.42
N SER A 184 -12.25 -6.36 -8.86
CA SER A 184 -12.91 -7.37 -9.70
C SER A 184 -12.54 -8.77 -9.22
N PHE A 185 -13.46 -9.71 -9.37
CA PHE A 185 -13.31 -11.12 -9.03
C PHE A 185 -13.78 -11.99 -10.20
N ASP A 186 -13.59 -13.29 -10.12
CA ASP A 186 -14.08 -14.21 -11.14
C ASP A 186 -15.53 -14.66 -10.84
N GLY A 187 -16.28 -14.92 -11.90
CA GLY A 187 -17.59 -15.59 -11.85
C GLY A 187 -18.65 -14.84 -11.04
N LEU A 188 -19.42 -15.61 -10.25
CA LEU A 188 -20.57 -15.07 -9.48
C LEU A 188 -20.17 -14.03 -8.41
N ALA A 189 -18.96 -14.09 -7.89
CA ALA A 189 -18.47 -13.12 -6.92
C ALA A 189 -18.35 -11.73 -7.55
N ASN A 190 -17.93 -11.66 -8.82
CA ASN A 190 -17.87 -10.39 -9.55
C ASN A 190 -19.25 -9.80 -9.80
N LEU A 191 -20.25 -10.62 -10.18
CA LEU A 191 -21.62 -10.15 -10.34
C LEU A 191 -22.19 -9.53 -9.05
N GLY A 192 -21.88 -10.12 -7.91
CA GLY A 192 -22.25 -9.58 -6.60
C GLY A 192 -21.58 -8.24 -6.32
N LEU A 193 -20.30 -8.12 -6.59
CA LEU A 193 -19.54 -6.88 -6.41
C LEU A 193 -20.01 -5.78 -7.37
N ASP A 194 -20.29 -6.11 -8.63
CA ASP A 194 -20.79 -5.15 -9.62
C ASP A 194 -22.18 -4.63 -9.26
N ALA A 195 -23.04 -5.49 -8.73
CA ALA A 195 -24.32 -5.06 -8.17
C ALA A 195 -24.14 -4.09 -6.99
N ILE A 196 -23.19 -4.34 -6.10
CA ILE A 196 -22.83 -3.44 -5.00
C ILE A 196 -22.30 -2.11 -5.54
N LYS A 197 -21.38 -2.13 -6.51
CA LYS A 197 -20.86 -0.92 -7.15
C LYS A 197 -21.99 -0.08 -7.74
N LEU A 198 -22.94 -0.72 -8.43
CA LEU A 198 -24.10 -0.04 -9.01
C LEU A 198 -25.01 0.57 -7.94
N ILE A 199 -25.35 -0.18 -6.88
CA ILE A 199 -26.16 0.31 -5.74
C ILE A 199 -25.50 1.50 -5.07
N GLU A 200 -24.18 1.45 -4.90
CA GLU A 200 -23.39 2.54 -4.33
C GLU A 200 -23.17 3.70 -5.32
N GLY A 201 -23.57 3.57 -6.58
CA GLY A 201 -23.47 4.61 -7.62
C GLY A 201 -22.01 4.83 -8.07
N PHE A 202 -21.19 3.78 -8.08
CA PHE A 202 -19.92 3.80 -8.81
C PHE A 202 -20.16 3.67 -10.31
N ASP A 203 -19.33 4.35 -11.08
CA ASP A 203 -19.28 4.21 -12.54
C ASP A 203 -18.17 3.20 -12.89
N THR A 204 -18.56 2.08 -13.47
CA THR A 204 -17.66 0.97 -13.83
C THR A 204 -17.30 0.95 -15.31
N SER A 205 -17.67 2.00 -16.08
CA SER A 205 -17.30 2.11 -17.48
C SER A 205 -15.78 2.24 -17.65
N PHE A 206 -15.26 1.71 -18.75
CA PHE A 206 -13.82 1.78 -19.05
C PHE A 206 -13.34 3.23 -19.16
N GLU A 207 -14.14 4.10 -19.76
CA GLU A 207 -13.85 5.52 -19.95
C GLU A 207 -13.73 6.27 -18.62
N ASN A 208 -14.41 5.79 -17.56
CA ASN A 208 -14.39 6.40 -16.23
C ASN A 208 -13.32 5.79 -15.31
N LEU A 209 -12.56 4.80 -15.76
CA LEU A 209 -11.51 4.22 -14.92
C LEU A 209 -10.51 5.27 -14.43
N GLY A 210 -10.36 5.37 -13.11
CA GLY A 210 -9.47 6.32 -12.45
C GLY A 210 -10.05 7.73 -12.29
N GLN A 211 -11.31 7.95 -12.65
CA GLN A 211 -11.99 9.24 -12.51
C GLN A 211 -12.92 9.27 -11.28
N ARG A 212 -13.56 10.40 -11.04
CA ARG A 212 -14.57 10.52 -9.96
C ARG A 212 -15.61 9.40 -10.06
N ARG A 213 -15.94 8.78 -8.93
CA ARG A 213 -16.82 7.62 -8.82
C ARG A 213 -16.28 6.31 -9.41
N SER A 214 -15.04 6.27 -9.86
CA SER A 214 -14.39 5.01 -10.18
C SER A 214 -14.00 4.28 -8.90
N LEU A 215 -14.21 2.95 -8.88
CA LEU A 215 -13.67 2.07 -7.86
C LEU A 215 -12.63 1.17 -8.54
N THR A 216 -11.38 1.57 -8.50
CA THR A 216 -10.27 0.98 -9.25
C THR A 216 -9.09 0.71 -8.33
N ALA A 217 -8.36 -0.37 -8.58
CA ALA A 217 -7.16 -0.77 -7.85
C ALA A 217 -6.21 -1.52 -8.77
N VAL A 218 -4.92 -1.51 -8.47
CA VAL A 218 -3.90 -2.16 -9.35
C VAL A 218 -3.94 -3.68 -9.33
N GLY A 219 -4.44 -4.30 -8.27
CA GLY A 219 -4.40 -5.75 -8.11
C GLY A 219 -3.01 -6.30 -7.74
N PRO A 220 -2.94 -7.60 -7.37
CA PRO A 220 -1.71 -8.21 -6.89
C PRO A 220 -0.64 -8.36 -7.98
N GLU A 221 -1.03 -8.50 -9.24
CA GLU A 221 -0.11 -8.63 -10.36
C GLU A 221 0.71 -7.34 -10.53
N TRP A 222 0.06 -6.19 -10.63
CA TRP A 222 0.75 -4.90 -10.68
C TRP A 222 1.41 -4.52 -9.35
N ALA A 223 0.84 -4.91 -8.20
CA ALA A 223 1.50 -4.71 -6.91
C ALA A 223 2.86 -5.40 -6.87
N SER A 224 2.99 -6.60 -7.46
CA SER A 224 4.29 -7.27 -7.57
C SER A 224 5.26 -6.60 -8.54
N VAL A 225 4.78 -5.85 -9.53
CA VAL A 225 5.62 -4.96 -10.35
C VAL A 225 6.12 -3.79 -9.51
N LEU A 226 5.22 -3.14 -8.77
CA LEU A 226 5.55 -1.98 -7.94
C LEU A 226 6.54 -2.31 -6.82
N SER A 227 6.49 -3.53 -6.29
CA SER A 227 7.43 -4.03 -5.27
C SER A 227 8.70 -4.68 -5.86
N ALA A 228 8.74 -4.99 -7.17
CA ALA A 228 9.91 -5.67 -7.76
C ALA A 228 11.23 -4.91 -7.52
N PRO A 229 12.32 -5.63 -7.22
CA PRO A 229 12.52 -7.07 -7.34
C PRO A 229 12.10 -7.90 -6.12
N PHE A 230 11.54 -7.30 -5.09
CA PHE A 230 11.25 -7.88 -3.79
C PHE A 230 10.05 -8.83 -3.82
N ASP A 231 10.01 -9.76 -2.86
CA ASP A 231 8.92 -10.70 -2.69
C ASP A 231 7.70 -10.02 -2.03
N LEU A 232 6.51 -10.39 -2.48
CA LEU A 232 5.22 -9.92 -1.99
C LEU A 232 5.04 -8.39 -2.00
N TYR A 233 4.19 -7.88 -1.11
CA TYR A 233 3.73 -6.49 -1.08
C TYR A 233 3.03 -6.20 0.26
N LYS A 234 2.30 -5.10 0.40
CA LYS A 234 1.56 -4.68 1.60
C LYS A 234 0.90 -5.85 2.34
N PHE A 235 0.91 -5.82 3.65
CA PHE A 235 0.48 -6.81 4.66
C PHE A 235 1.49 -7.91 4.97
N TYR A 236 2.49 -8.19 4.13
CA TYR A 236 3.43 -9.29 4.30
C TYR A 236 4.75 -8.83 4.92
N GLY A 237 5.42 -9.76 5.61
CA GLY A 237 6.73 -9.53 6.23
C GLY A 237 7.90 -9.59 5.25
N SER A 238 7.67 -9.94 3.98
CA SER A 238 8.70 -9.90 2.93
C SER A 238 9.14 -8.48 2.59
N GLU A 239 10.31 -8.33 1.94
CA GLU A 239 10.89 -7.04 1.55
C GLU A 239 9.91 -6.18 0.73
N GLY A 240 9.11 -6.78 -0.15
CA GLY A 240 8.12 -6.03 -0.94
C GLY A 240 6.97 -5.42 -0.11
N GLY A 241 6.76 -5.91 1.12
CA GLY A 241 5.81 -5.32 2.07
C GLY A 241 6.42 -4.29 2.99
N LEU A 242 7.70 -4.41 3.34
CA LEU A 242 8.37 -3.64 4.39
C LEU A 242 9.40 -2.64 3.86
N ARG A 243 10.17 -3.01 2.83
CA ARG A 243 11.20 -2.13 2.26
C ARG A 243 10.58 -1.13 1.31
N VAL A 244 10.45 0.09 1.77
CA VAL A 244 9.82 1.21 1.04
C VAL A 244 10.84 2.29 0.69
N PRO A 245 10.63 3.05 -0.39
CA PRO A 245 11.49 4.18 -0.70
C PRO A 245 11.31 5.30 0.33
N MET A 246 12.44 5.91 0.71
CA MET A 246 12.48 7.12 1.51
C MET A 246 13.49 8.10 0.90
N VAL A 247 13.15 9.37 0.88
CA VAL A 247 14.03 10.47 0.48
C VAL A 247 14.08 11.47 1.64
N ILE A 248 15.29 11.84 2.04
CA ILE A 248 15.50 12.86 3.06
C ILE A 248 16.46 13.91 2.48
N ALA A 249 16.10 15.20 2.65
CA ALA A 249 16.91 16.32 2.22
C ALA A 249 16.76 17.49 3.19
N GLY A 250 17.78 18.33 3.30
CA GLY A 250 17.76 19.55 4.12
C GLY A 250 19.03 19.79 4.91
N PRO A 251 19.02 20.79 5.80
CA PRO A 251 20.19 21.17 6.59
C PRO A 251 20.66 20.01 7.48
N GLY A 252 21.99 19.83 7.55
CA GLY A 252 22.59 18.78 8.35
C GLY A 252 22.57 17.37 7.72
N ILE A 253 21.93 17.18 6.58
CA ILE A 253 21.98 15.94 5.79
C ILE A 253 23.18 16.02 4.84
N ALA A 254 24.22 15.22 5.10
CA ALA A 254 25.47 15.25 4.35
C ALA A 254 25.47 14.31 3.13
N ALA A 255 24.65 13.27 3.15
CA ALA A 255 24.63 12.25 2.11
C ALA A 255 23.97 12.78 0.83
N SER A 256 24.65 12.61 -0.30
CA SER A 256 24.05 12.74 -1.62
C SER A 256 24.16 11.39 -2.32
N GLY A 257 23.05 10.77 -2.67
CA GLY A 257 23.04 9.47 -3.35
C GLY A 257 22.13 8.45 -2.69
N VAL A 258 22.46 7.17 -2.85
CA VAL A 258 21.72 6.05 -2.28
C VAL A 258 22.39 5.59 -1.00
N GLU A 259 21.65 5.61 0.10
CA GLU A 259 22.08 5.04 1.38
C GLU A 259 21.47 3.65 1.54
N HIS A 260 22.27 2.67 1.93
CA HIS A 260 21.83 1.27 2.09
C HIS A 260 21.67 0.83 3.54
N ALA A 261 22.11 1.65 4.49
CA ALA A 261 21.92 1.37 5.91
C ALA A 261 20.43 1.33 6.25
N PRO A 262 19.99 0.35 7.03
CA PRO A 262 18.57 0.22 7.38
C PRO A 262 18.12 1.37 8.29
N VAL A 263 16.94 1.89 8.01
CA VAL A 263 16.20 2.84 8.86
C VAL A 263 14.80 2.28 9.09
N HIS A 264 14.40 2.16 10.34
CA HIS A 264 13.05 1.77 10.73
C HIS A 264 12.13 3.00 10.82
N VAL A 265 10.84 2.85 10.55
CA VAL A 265 9.89 3.98 10.65
C VAL A 265 9.86 4.60 12.06
N ALA A 266 10.12 3.80 13.10
CA ALA A 266 10.23 4.30 14.48
C ALA A 266 11.44 5.21 14.72
N ASP A 267 12.44 5.21 13.83
CA ASP A 267 13.63 6.05 13.90
C ASP A 267 13.33 7.51 13.52
N LEU A 268 12.23 7.74 12.79
CA LEU A 268 11.93 9.07 12.27
C LEU A 268 11.68 10.09 13.38
N VAL A 269 10.95 9.70 14.45
CA VAL A 269 10.66 10.64 15.56
C VAL A 269 11.92 11.02 16.31
N PRO A 270 12.75 10.10 16.82
CA PRO A 270 14.02 10.49 17.46
C PRO A 270 14.96 11.26 16.50
N THR A 271 14.97 10.95 15.21
CA THR A 271 15.73 11.69 14.21
C THR A 271 15.27 13.15 14.09
N MET A 272 13.96 13.38 14.05
CA MET A 272 13.39 14.73 14.00
C MET A 272 13.66 15.52 15.27
N LEU A 273 13.55 14.89 16.46
CA LEU A 273 13.88 15.53 17.73
C LEU A 273 15.35 15.94 17.82
N ASP A 274 16.27 15.05 17.40
CA ASP A 274 17.69 15.36 17.31
C ASP A 274 17.98 16.50 16.33
N ALA A 275 17.37 16.45 15.17
CA ALA A 275 17.55 17.49 14.14
C ALA A 275 17.02 18.85 14.61
N ALA A 276 15.93 18.86 15.38
CA ALA A 276 15.36 20.08 15.98
C ALA A 276 16.09 20.52 17.26
N GLY A 277 17.07 19.76 17.75
CA GLY A 277 17.77 20.06 19.01
C GLY A 277 16.88 19.93 20.26
N VAL A 278 15.78 19.15 20.16
CA VAL A 278 14.84 18.93 21.26
C VAL A 278 15.33 17.77 22.12
N PRO A 279 15.63 17.99 23.43
CA PRO A 279 16.04 16.93 24.31
C PRO A 279 14.93 15.88 24.49
N TYR A 280 15.29 14.61 24.44
CA TYR A 280 14.40 13.48 24.71
C TYR A 280 15.14 12.35 25.42
N ASP A 281 14.39 11.44 26.05
CA ASP A 281 14.95 10.23 26.64
C ASP A 281 14.87 9.10 25.61
N PRO A 282 16.02 8.62 25.09
CA PRO A 282 16.04 7.53 24.10
C PRO A 282 15.33 6.25 24.56
N ALA A 283 15.27 5.98 25.86
CA ALA A 283 14.61 4.80 26.41
C ALA A 283 13.07 4.80 26.21
N GLN A 284 12.48 5.94 25.83
CA GLN A 284 11.05 6.05 25.52
C GLN A 284 10.70 5.69 24.07
N PHE A 285 11.70 5.47 23.23
CA PHE A 285 11.52 5.17 21.81
C PHE A 285 12.01 3.75 21.50
N TYR A 286 11.30 3.06 20.62
CA TYR A 286 11.74 1.78 20.07
C TYR A 286 12.88 2.00 19.05
N GLY A 287 12.79 3.06 18.25
CA GLY A 287 13.76 3.40 17.21
C GLY A 287 14.91 4.27 17.73
N HIS A 288 15.92 4.42 16.88
CA HIS A 288 17.10 5.24 17.13
C HIS A 288 17.14 6.46 16.22
N SER A 289 17.84 7.51 16.65
CA SER A 289 18.07 8.64 15.73
C SER A 289 18.99 8.21 14.58
N ALA A 290 18.51 8.34 13.36
CA ALA A 290 19.30 8.15 12.15
C ALA A 290 20.14 9.39 11.79
N LEU A 291 20.00 10.51 12.52
CA LEU A 291 20.73 11.75 12.22
C LEU A 291 22.27 11.60 12.22
N PRO A 292 22.90 10.80 13.10
CA PRO A 292 24.35 10.54 13.00
C PRO A 292 24.76 9.94 11.65
N MET A 293 24.00 8.97 11.15
CA MET A 293 24.24 8.35 9.84
C MET A 293 23.95 9.33 8.71
N LEU A 294 22.79 9.97 8.71
CA LEU A 294 22.39 10.96 7.71
C LEU A 294 23.36 12.15 7.61
N SER A 295 24.04 12.51 8.70
CA SER A 295 25.03 13.58 8.72
C SER A 295 26.47 13.09 8.43
N GLY A 296 26.65 11.81 8.09
CA GLY A 296 27.97 11.23 7.78
C GLY A 296 28.87 11.03 8.99
N ARG A 297 28.33 11.03 10.22
CA ARG A 297 29.11 10.80 11.46
C ARG A 297 29.25 9.30 11.77
N THR A 298 28.33 8.48 11.31
CA THR A 298 28.36 7.01 11.40
C THR A 298 27.96 6.43 10.05
N ASP A 299 28.29 5.17 9.82
CA ASP A 299 27.96 4.47 8.56
C ASP A 299 26.58 3.77 8.62
N THR A 300 25.99 3.66 9.82
CA THR A 300 24.71 2.95 10.00
C THR A 300 23.96 3.49 11.21
N THR A 301 22.63 3.25 11.24
CA THR A 301 21.75 3.51 12.40
C THR A 301 21.81 2.37 13.40
N TYR A 302 21.88 1.12 12.91
CA TYR A 302 21.94 -0.11 13.70
C TYR A 302 23.28 -0.79 13.52
N ASN A 303 23.88 -1.32 14.61
CA ASN A 303 25.07 -2.16 14.48
C ASN A 303 24.73 -3.59 14.10
N ASP A 304 25.71 -4.38 13.63
CA ASP A 304 25.49 -5.74 13.09
C ASP A 304 24.86 -6.74 14.07
N ASN A 305 24.91 -6.47 15.38
CA ASN A 305 24.35 -7.32 16.43
C ASN A 305 23.02 -6.79 16.97
N GLU A 306 22.55 -5.67 16.45
CA GLU A 306 21.30 -5.04 16.88
C GLU A 306 20.17 -5.42 15.94
N SER A 307 19.04 -5.82 16.53
CA SER A 307 17.88 -6.25 15.76
C SER A 307 16.72 -5.28 15.88
N PHE A 308 15.91 -5.21 14.83
CA PHE A 308 14.60 -4.56 14.84
C PHE A 308 13.57 -5.45 14.15
N ALA A 309 12.31 -5.33 14.54
CA ALA A 309 11.30 -6.26 14.11
C ALA A 309 9.98 -5.58 13.71
N PHE A 310 9.20 -6.30 12.92
CA PHE A 310 7.85 -5.94 12.49
C PHE A 310 6.87 -7.07 12.77
N GLU A 311 5.61 -6.71 13.04
CA GLU A 311 4.50 -7.65 13.14
C GLU A 311 3.20 -7.00 12.64
N VAL A 312 2.47 -7.72 11.79
CA VAL A 312 1.15 -7.30 11.28
C VAL A 312 0.24 -8.53 11.20
N SER A 313 -0.54 -8.77 12.26
CA SER A 313 -1.57 -9.84 12.33
C SER A 313 -1.08 -11.19 11.80
N GLY A 314 0.03 -11.65 12.37
CA GLY A 314 0.66 -12.95 12.07
C GLY A 314 1.75 -12.91 10.99
N ASN A 315 1.84 -11.88 10.18
CA ASN A 315 3.00 -11.64 9.31
C ASN A 315 4.09 -10.95 10.12
N ALA A 316 5.33 -11.41 10.01
CA ALA A 316 6.39 -10.95 10.88
C ALA A 316 7.76 -10.95 10.20
N ALA A 317 8.64 -10.07 10.65
CA ALA A 317 10.04 -10.06 10.25
C ALA A 317 10.93 -9.57 11.40
N LEU A 318 12.17 -10.04 11.44
CA LEU A 318 13.24 -9.50 12.26
C LEU A 318 14.50 -9.38 11.42
N TYR A 319 15.11 -8.21 11.49
CA TYR A 319 16.38 -7.87 10.84
C TYR A 319 17.52 -7.84 11.86
N ARG A 320 18.69 -8.35 11.49
CA ARG A 320 19.93 -8.25 12.25
C ARG A 320 21.13 -8.20 11.31
N GLY A 321 21.78 -7.06 11.19
CA GLY A 321 22.81 -6.85 10.17
C GLY A 321 22.26 -7.14 8.77
N GLN A 322 22.93 -8.06 8.04
CA GLN A 322 22.49 -8.50 6.71
C GLN A 322 21.40 -9.57 6.71
N TRP A 323 21.09 -10.13 7.88
CA TRP A 323 20.20 -11.27 8.01
C TRP A 323 18.76 -10.84 8.30
N LYS A 324 17.83 -11.59 7.73
CA LYS A 324 16.41 -11.42 8.00
C LYS A 324 15.74 -12.77 8.21
N ILE A 325 14.94 -12.88 9.26
CA ILE A 325 13.93 -13.93 9.35
C ILE A 325 12.56 -13.33 9.04
N THR A 326 11.72 -14.06 8.32
CA THR A 326 10.35 -13.65 8.02
C THR A 326 9.38 -14.80 8.03
N ARG A 327 8.13 -14.47 8.39
CA ARG A 327 6.97 -15.36 8.35
C ARG A 327 5.83 -14.63 7.63
N ASN A 328 5.34 -15.26 6.56
CA ASN A 328 4.20 -14.76 5.79
C ASN A 328 3.01 -15.71 5.92
N THR A 329 1.84 -15.19 6.23
CA THR A 329 0.62 -15.97 6.43
C THR A 329 -0.16 -16.18 5.13
N PRO A 330 -1.07 -17.18 5.07
CA PRO A 330 -2.00 -17.33 3.96
C PRO A 330 -2.76 -16.03 3.64
N PRO A 331 -3.16 -15.81 2.38
CA PRO A 331 -3.14 -16.78 1.26
C PRO A 331 -1.84 -16.79 0.42
N ARG A 332 -0.82 -16.00 0.74
CA ARG A 332 0.43 -15.92 -0.04
C ARG A 332 1.60 -16.65 0.60
N GLY A 333 1.61 -16.77 1.90
CA GLY A 333 2.56 -17.57 2.67
C GLY A 333 1.91 -18.81 3.27
N ASP A 334 2.71 -19.58 4.00
CA ASP A 334 2.33 -20.82 4.69
C ASP A 334 2.45 -20.71 6.22
N ALA A 335 2.75 -19.53 6.74
CA ALA A 335 3.00 -19.21 8.14
C ALA A 335 4.28 -19.86 8.73
N GLU A 336 5.19 -20.32 7.87
CA GLU A 336 6.49 -20.85 8.29
C GLU A 336 7.57 -19.78 8.28
N TRP A 337 8.49 -19.86 9.23
CA TRP A 337 9.64 -18.97 9.31
C TRP A 337 10.74 -19.38 8.32
N ARG A 338 11.38 -18.38 7.70
CA ARG A 338 12.52 -18.54 6.78
C ARG A 338 13.63 -17.55 7.11
N LEU A 339 14.85 -17.89 6.75
CA LEU A 339 16.05 -17.05 6.92
C LEU A 339 16.64 -16.64 5.56
N TYR A 340 16.98 -15.38 5.42
CA TYR A 340 17.58 -14.82 4.21
C TYR A 340 18.81 -13.96 4.51
N ASP A 341 19.75 -13.92 3.56
CA ASP A 341 20.86 -12.96 3.52
C ASP A 341 20.54 -11.86 2.51
N LEU A 342 20.09 -10.72 3.00
CA LEU A 342 19.66 -9.60 2.15
C LEU A 342 20.81 -8.89 1.43
N SER A 343 22.07 -9.12 1.84
CA SER A 343 23.23 -8.53 1.17
C SER A 343 23.47 -9.10 -0.24
N VAL A 344 22.96 -10.31 -0.48
CA VAL A 344 23.11 -11.03 -1.76
C VAL A 344 21.76 -11.44 -2.36
N ASP A 345 20.72 -11.61 -1.55
CA ASP A 345 19.38 -12.06 -1.95
C ASP A 345 18.27 -11.16 -1.36
N PRO A 346 18.21 -9.88 -1.74
CA PRO A 346 17.13 -9.01 -1.30
C PRO A 346 15.74 -9.39 -1.88
N GLY A 347 15.69 -10.31 -2.86
CA GLY A 347 14.44 -10.89 -3.39
C GLY A 347 13.87 -12.03 -2.55
N GLU A 348 14.57 -12.45 -1.47
CA GLU A 348 14.12 -13.54 -0.57
C GLU A 348 13.83 -14.85 -1.32
N THR A 349 14.72 -15.21 -2.26
CA THR A 349 14.52 -16.34 -3.18
C THR A 349 15.07 -17.67 -2.64
N THR A 350 15.98 -17.62 -1.66
CA THR A 350 16.70 -18.78 -1.14
C THR A 350 16.63 -18.84 0.38
N ASP A 351 15.82 -19.76 0.91
CA ASP A 351 15.75 -20.01 2.36
C ASP A 351 17.03 -20.67 2.87
N LEU A 352 17.72 -20.01 3.79
CA LEU A 352 18.98 -20.43 4.41
C LEU A 352 18.80 -21.03 5.82
N SER A 353 17.58 -21.23 6.30
CA SER A 353 17.30 -21.71 7.67
C SER A 353 17.93 -23.09 7.94
N ALA A 354 17.81 -24.01 6.98
CA ALA A 354 18.41 -25.35 7.11
C ALA A 354 19.95 -25.34 7.00
N ALA A 355 20.53 -24.37 6.27
CA ALA A 355 21.98 -24.22 6.12
C ALA A 355 22.64 -23.53 7.32
N ASN A 356 21.88 -22.68 8.05
CA ASN A 356 22.35 -21.89 9.18
C ASN A 356 21.45 -22.07 10.43
N PRO A 357 21.24 -23.28 10.94
CA PRO A 357 20.23 -23.56 11.98
C PRO A 357 20.51 -22.83 13.29
N ALA A 358 21.78 -22.65 13.68
CA ALA A 358 22.13 -21.95 14.92
C ALA A 358 21.78 -20.45 14.85
N LEU A 359 22.06 -19.80 13.72
CA LEU A 359 21.71 -18.39 13.48
C LEU A 359 20.20 -18.23 13.43
N PHE A 360 19.51 -19.13 12.75
CA PHE A 360 18.06 -19.11 12.61
C PHE A 360 17.35 -19.20 13.96
N GLU A 361 17.74 -20.17 14.82
CA GLU A 361 17.17 -20.33 16.17
C GLU A 361 17.49 -19.13 17.08
N ASP A 362 18.67 -18.56 16.97
CA ASP A 362 19.07 -17.38 17.72
C ASP A 362 18.19 -16.16 17.35
N MET A 363 18.01 -15.89 16.06
CA MET A 363 17.13 -14.81 15.59
C MET A 363 15.65 -15.05 15.95
N LEU A 364 15.18 -16.30 15.94
CA LEU A 364 13.85 -16.63 16.43
C LEU A 364 13.70 -16.38 17.94
N ALA A 365 14.74 -16.62 18.73
CA ALA A 365 14.73 -16.29 20.15
C ALA A 365 14.68 -14.77 20.38
N GLU A 366 15.40 -13.99 19.60
CA GLU A 366 15.32 -12.51 19.61
C GLU A 366 13.91 -12.01 19.23
N TYR A 367 13.30 -12.59 18.19
CA TYR A 367 11.92 -12.23 17.82
C TYR A 367 10.92 -12.54 18.94
N ARG A 368 11.04 -13.69 19.62
CA ARG A 368 10.20 -14.01 20.79
C ARG A 368 10.38 -13.00 21.92
N ALA A 369 11.63 -12.62 22.22
CA ALA A 369 11.92 -11.58 23.22
C ALA A 369 11.30 -10.21 22.82
N TYR A 370 11.38 -9.85 21.53
CA TYR A 370 10.70 -8.66 21.02
C TYR A 370 9.19 -8.73 21.24
N THR A 371 8.53 -9.85 20.87
CA THR A 371 7.06 -9.98 21.02
C THR A 371 6.61 -9.91 22.48
N GLU A 372 7.38 -10.47 23.41
CA GLU A 372 7.13 -10.36 24.84
C GLU A 372 7.28 -8.90 25.34
N ASN A 373 8.33 -8.22 24.88
CA ASN A 373 8.63 -6.85 25.32
C ASN A 373 7.60 -5.81 24.83
N VAL A 374 7.15 -5.92 23.58
CA VAL A 374 6.18 -4.97 23.01
C VAL A 374 4.72 -5.43 23.16
N GLY A 375 4.48 -6.62 23.68
CA GLY A 375 3.13 -7.15 23.93
C GLY A 375 2.39 -7.57 22.69
N VAL A 376 3.05 -8.21 21.73
CA VAL A 376 2.40 -8.77 20.53
C VAL A 376 1.42 -9.87 20.93
N PHE A 377 0.19 -9.75 20.44
CA PHE A 377 -0.79 -10.83 20.60
C PHE A 377 -0.60 -11.89 19.51
N GLU A 378 -0.39 -13.13 19.92
CA GLU A 378 -0.43 -14.24 18.97
C GLU A 378 -1.84 -14.41 18.40
N VAL A 379 -1.94 -14.41 17.08
CA VAL A 379 -3.20 -14.58 16.36
C VAL A 379 -3.24 -15.95 15.68
N GLY A 380 -4.43 -16.56 15.70
CA GLY A 380 -4.68 -17.81 14.97
C GLY A 380 -4.98 -17.59 13.49
N PRO A 381 -5.10 -18.66 12.70
CA PRO A 381 -5.35 -18.58 11.25
C PRO A 381 -6.60 -17.78 10.85
N ASP A 382 -7.64 -17.75 11.71
CA ASP A 382 -8.88 -17.01 11.48
C ASP A 382 -8.70 -15.49 11.58
N ASP A 383 -7.64 -15.04 12.26
CA ASP A 383 -7.35 -13.64 12.55
C ASP A 383 -6.09 -13.13 11.84
N TYR A 384 -5.49 -13.91 10.94
CA TYR A 384 -4.43 -13.43 10.06
C TYR A 384 -4.91 -12.24 9.21
N ALA A 385 -4.03 -11.28 8.95
CA ALA A 385 -4.35 -9.98 8.36
C ALA A 385 -5.39 -10.04 7.22
N ILE A 386 -5.11 -10.80 6.18
CA ILE A 386 -6.01 -10.89 5.01
C ILE A 386 -7.29 -11.69 5.33
N THR A 387 -7.18 -12.73 6.16
CA THR A 387 -8.35 -13.53 6.59
C THR A 387 -9.31 -12.68 7.42
N ALA A 388 -8.80 -11.95 8.40
CA ALA A 388 -9.59 -11.06 9.25
C ALA A 388 -10.21 -9.91 8.43
N LEU A 389 -9.44 -9.31 7.51
CA LEU A 389 -9.94 -8.27 6.62
C LEU A 389 -11.12 -8.76 5.77
N ASN A 390 -10.99 -9.91 5.11
CA ASN A 390 -12.03 -10.50 4.27
C ASN A 390 -13.29 -10.87 5.08
N LYS A 391 -13.11 -11.45 6.27
CA LYS A 391 -14.20 -11.80 7.20
C LYS A 391 -14.98 -10.55 7.64
N ASN A 392 -14.26 -9.50 8.03
CA ASN A 392 -14.87 -8.23 8.43
C ASN A 392 -15.60 -7.54 7.27
N LEU A 393 -14.99 -7.52 6.08
CA LEU A 393 -15.60 -6.96 4.88
C LEU A 393 -16.88 -7.72 4.51
N MET A 394 -16.82 -9.05 4.47
CA MET A 394 -17.97 -9.88 4.17
C MET A 394 -19.11 -9.67 5.18
N THR A 395 -18.78 -9.57 6.47
CA THR A 395 -19.77 -9.30 7.53
C THR A 395 -20.45 -7.95 7.30
N LYS A 396 -19.70 -6.89 7.00
CA LYS A 396 -20.24 -5.56 6.69
C LYS A 396 -21.11 -5.58 5.44
N VAL A 397 -20.69 -6.27 4.39
CA VAL A 397 -21.44 -6.43 3.13
C VAL A 397 -22.76 -7.14 3.38
N ILE A 398 -22.75 -8.27 4.07
CA ILE A 398 -23.97 -9.00 4.40
C ILE A 398 -24.91 -8.12 5.24
N HIS A 399 -24.40 -7.47 6.28
CA HIS A 399 -25.21 -6.63 7.17
C HIS A 399 -25.88 -5.46 6.44
N LYS A 400 -25.17 -4.80 5.53
CA LYS A 400 -25.70 -3.65 4.77
C LYS A 400 -26.64 -4.07 3.66
N TYR A 401 -26.34 -5.15 2.92
CA TYR A 401 -27.05 -5.49 1.69
C TYR A 401 -27.99 -6.68 1.80
N TRP A 402 -28.19 -7.29 3.00
CA TRP A 402 -29.11 -8.42 3.17
C TRP A 402 -30.52 -8.15 2.64
N PRO A 403 -31.13 -6.95 2.73
CA PRO A 403 -32.46 -6.72 2.17
C PRO A 403 -32.45 -6.84 0.64
N HIS A 404 -31.41 -6.32 -0.03
CA HIS A 404 -31.24 -6.42 -1.49
C HIS A 404 -31.03 -7.87 -1.92
N MET A 405 -30.20 -8.61 -1.17
CA MET A 405 -29.98 -10.04 -1.39
C MET A 405 -31.28 -10.85 -1.24
N LEU A 406 -32.10 -10.54 -0.26
CA LEU A 406 -33.42 -11.18 -0.07
C LEU A 406 -34.35 -10.90 -1.26
N VAL A 407 -34.44 -9.65 -1.70
CA VAL A 407 -35.26 -9.28 -2.87
C VAL A 407 -34.78 -10.02 -4.12
N PHE A 408 -33.48 -10.09 -4.33
CA PHE A 408 -32.90 -10.84 -5.45
C PHE A 408 -33.24 -12.33 -5.39
N LEU A 409 -33.09 -12.96 -4.23
CA LEU A 409 -33.43 -14.39 -4.04
C LEU A 409 -34.90 -14.66 -4.28
N LEU A 410 -35.79 -13.78 -3.80
CA LEU A 410 -37.22 -13.89 -4.05
C LEU A 410 -37.56 -13.74 -5.54
N ALA A 411 -36.93 -12.79 -6.24
CA ALA A 411 -37.10 -12.60 -7.68
C ALA A 411 -36.65 -13.83 -8.49
N VAL A 412 -35.45 -14.36 -8.17
CA VAL A 412 -34.92 -15.58 -8.83
C VAL A 412 -35.78 -16.78 -8.52
N GLY A 413 -36.21 -16.98 -7.25
CA GLY A 413 -37.08 -18.06 -6.87
C GLY A 413 -38.47 -17.97 -7.56
N GLY A 414 -39.02 -16.77 -7.68
CA GLY A 414 -40.24 -16.51 -8.42
C GLY A 414 -40.11 -16.82 -9.92
N ALA A 415 -39.01 -16.40 -10.54
CA ALA A 415 -38.72 -16.70 -11.97
C ALA A 415 -38.62 -18.20 -12.21
N LEU A 416 -37.86 -18.91 -11.38
CA LEU A 416 -37.72 -20.37 -11.45
C LEU A 416 -39.04 -21.11 -11.25
N PHE A 417 -39.84 -20.68 -10.29
CA PHE A 417 -41.18 -21.23 -10.04
C PHE A 417 -42.10 -21.01 -11.26
N PHE A 418 -42.04 -19.82 -11.87
CA PHE A 418 -42.83 -19.51 -13.07
C PHE A 418 -42.40 -20.34 -14.28
N ALA A 419 -41.10 -20.47 -14.51
CA ALA A 419 -40.53 -21.33 -15.55
C ALA A 419 -40.92 -22.80 -15.37
N PHE A 420 -40.88 -23.31 -14.13
CA PHE A 420 -41.30 -24.66 -13.80
C PHE A 420 -42.82 -24.87 -14.06
N LYS A 421 -43.65 -23.89 -13.70
CA LYS A 421 -45.10 -23.93 -13.94
C LYS A 421 -45.41 -23.92 -15.43
N MET A 422 -44.73 -23.09 -16.23
CA MET A 422 -44.87 -23.04 -17.68
C MET A 422 -44.47 -24.36 -18.35
N GLY A 423 -43.31 -24.92 -17.92
CA GLY A 423 -42.83 -26.23 -18.42
C GLY A 423 -43.84 -27.38 -18.18
N ARG A 424 -44.41 -27.43 -16.97
CA ARG A 424 -45.47 -28.42 -16.65
C ARG A 424 -46.74 -28.21 -17.47
N THR A 425 -47.12 -26.98 -17.79
CA THR A 425 -48.26 -26.68 -18.62
C THR A 425 -48.03 -27.07 -20.08
N ALA A 426 -46.82 -26.82 -20.59
CA ALA A 426 -46.42 -27.22 -21.95
C ALA A 426 -46.39 -28.75 -22.12
N LEU A 427 -45.85 -29.46 -21.11
CA LEU A 427 -45.84 -30.94 -21.13
C LEU A 427 -47.26 -31.55 -21.08
N ARG A 428 -48.17 -30.96 -20.29
CA ARG A 428 -49.60 -31.41 -20.26
C ARG A 428 -50.32 -31.17 -21.56
N ARG A 429 -50.00 -30.09 -22.32
CA ARG A 429 -50.57 -29.81 -23.64
C ARG A 429 -50.02 -30.70 -24.76
N ARG A 430 -48.89 -31.34 -24.54
CA ARG A 430 -48.31 -32.33 -25.52
C ARG A 430 -48.79 -33.75 -25.26
N ALA A 431 -49.36 -34.02 -24.09
CA ALA A 431 -49.87 -35.34 -23.70
C ALA A 431 -51.40 -35.47 -23.87
N SER A 432 -52.09 -34.40 -24.27
CA SER A 432 -53.48 -34.36 -24.74
C SER A 432 -53.53 -34.19 -26.24
#